data_21ba7dd1b9ad5554e2db1fcf610a7d78
#
_entry.id   21ba7dd1b9ad5554e2db1fcf610a7d78
#
_cell.length_a   1.000
_cell.length_b   1.000
_cell.length_c   1.000
_cell.angle_alpha   90.00
_cell.angle_beta   90.00
_cell.angle_gamma   90.00
#
_symmetry.space_group_name_H-M   'P 1'
#
loop_
_entity.id
_entity.type
_entity.pdbx_description
1 polymer ?
#
loop_
_entity_poly.entity_id
_entity_poly.type
_entity_poly.pdbx_seq_one_letter_code
_entity_poly.pdbx_strand_id
1 'polypeptide(L)'
;LASGFSNTDFAQWPLIVSLWMFFLSNVLASSGSMGGGIKNVRALVLFKFSLREMLILLHPHAVRTVKVNNRSIPDRMALTVMSFIFIYFMTVIVFSFLLMAAGLDFLSAFTAVIACITNAGPGLGAVGPSHNYAALSDVQKWLCTAVMLLGRLEIFTVLILLTPAYWKK
;
A
#
# COMPACT_ATOMS: atom_id res chain seq x y z
N LEU A 1 -0.76 -10.93 -9.93
CA LEU A 1 -0.58 -10.82 -8.47
C LEU A 1 -1.68 -9.98 -7.80
N ALA A 2 -2.18 -8.91 -8.44
CA ALA A 2 -3.27 -8.10 -7.89
C ALA A 2 -4.67 -8.53 -8.34
N SER A 3 -4.80 -9.67 -9.02
CA SER A 3 -6.08 -10.20 -9.52
C SER A 3 -6.83 -11.06 -8.51
N GLY A 4 -6.16 -11.49 -7.43
CA GLY A 4 -6.75 -12.35 -6.40
C GLY A 4 -6.94 -13.82 -6.79
N PHE A 5 -6.61 -14.21 -8.01
CA PHE A 5 -6.68 -15.60 -8.43
C PHE A 5 -5.46 -16.39 -7.97
N SER A 6 -5.67 -17.50 -7.27
CA SER A 6 -4.63 -18.47 -6.93
C SER A 6 -5.09 -19.87 -7.32
N ASN A 7 -4.21 -20.66 -7.89
CA ASN A 7 -4.43 -22.07 -8.22
C ASN A 7 -3.77 -23.02 -7.21
N THR A 8 -2.98 -22.46 -6.29
CA THR A 8 -2.26 -23.19 -5.24
C THR A 8 -2.37 -22.44 -3.92
N ASP A 9 -2.31 -23.21 -2.83
CA ASP A 9 -2.29 -22.64 -1.48
C ASP A 9 -0.86 -22.20 -1.13
N PHE A 10 -0.55 -20.92 -1.40
CA PHE A 10 0.75 -20.34 -1.07
C PHE A 10 0.96 -20.12 0.44
N ALA A 11 -0.06 -20.36 1.28
CA ALA A 11 0.12 -20.36 2.74
C ALA A 11 0.96 -21.54 3.22
N GLN A 12 1.03 -22.64 2.43
CA GLN A 12 1.89 -23.79 2.72
C GLN A 12 3.33 -23.60 2.29
N TRP A 13 3.64 -22.52 1.57
CA TRP A 13 5.00 -22.22 1.15
C TRP A 13 5.83 -21.65 2.30
N PRO A 14 7.18 -21.68 2.20
CA PRO A 14 8.03 -21.00 3.18
C PRO A 14 7.58 -19.55 3.36
N LEU A 15 7.46 -19.10 4.61
CA LEU A 15 6.93 -17.78 4.97
C LEU A 15 7.58 -16.63 4.19
N ILE A 16 8.89 -16.75 3.91
CA ILE A 16 9.63 -15.73 3.16
C ILE A 16 9.11 -15.58 1.73
N VAL A 17 8.73 -16.67 1.07
CA VAL A 17 8.20 -16.64 -0.31
C VAL A 17 6.83 -16.00 -0.34
N SER A 18 5.97 -16.35 0.62
CA SER A 18 4.64 -15.77 0.75
C SER A 18 4.71 -14.27 1.03
N LEU A 19 5.57 -13.83 1.95
CA LEU A 19 5.80 -12.41 2.23
C LEU A 19 6.38 -11.66 1.03
N TRP A 20 7.29 -12.29 0.27
CA TRP A 20 7.83 -11.71 -0.95
C TRP A 20 6.75 -11.48 -2.02
N MET A 21 5.83 -12.42 -2.17
CA MET A 21 4.67 -12.25 -3.07
C MET A 21 3.78 -11.08 -2.64
N PHE A 22 3.53 -10.92 -1.33
CA PHE A 22 2.81 -9.75 -0.81
C PHE A 22 3.53 -8.43 -1.08
N PHE A 23 4.83 -8.40 -0.88
CA PHE A 23 5.64 -7.22 -1.20
C PHE A 23 5.52 -6.85 -2.68
N LEU A 24 5.68 -7.82 -3.57
CA LEU A 24 5.53 -7.60 -5.01
C LEU A 24 4.12 -7.15 -5.39
N SER A 25 3.07 -7.68 -4.76
CA SER A 25 1.69 -7.27 -5.04
C SER A 25 1.42 -5.79 -4.73
N ASN A 26 2.11 -5.22 -3.74
CA ASN A 26 2.01 -3.80 -3.37
C ASN A 26 2.61 -2.86 -4.42
N VAL A 27 3.66 -3.28 -5.12
CA VAL A 27 4.47 -2.41 -6.01
C VAL A 27 4.13 -2.59 -7.47
N LEU A 28 3.52 -3.72 -7.86
CA LEU A 28 3.34 -4.10 -9.28
C LEU A 28 2.10 -3.49 -9.94
N ALA A 29 1.30 -2.67 -9.27
CA ALA A 29 0.17 -2.00 -9.90
C ALA A 29 0.66 -0.98 -10.94
N SER A 30 0.16 -1.09 -12.20
CA SER A 30 0.53 -0.13 -13.25
C SER A 30 -0.07 1.25 -12.96
N SER A 31 0.56 2.30 -13.47
CA SER A 31 0.13 3.69 -13.25
C SER A 31 -1.28 4.00 -13.75
N GLY A 32 -1.74 3.30 -14.79
CA GLY A 32 -3.08 3.43 -15.37
C GLY A 32 -4.10 2.43 -14.83
N SER A 33 -3.69 1.53 -13.94
CA SER A 33 -4.60 0.54 -13.35
C SER A 33 -5.43 1.16 -12.24
N MET A 34 -6.68 0.71 -12.12
CA MET A 34 -7.55 0.99 -10.96
C MET A 34 -7.20 0.10 -9.75
N GLY A 35 -6.10 -0.68 -9.78
CA GLY A 35 -5.62 -1.46 -8.66
C GLY A 35 -5.20 -0.58 -7.48
N GLY A 36 -5.46 -1.04 -6.27
CA GLY A 36 -4.97 -0.42 -5.04
C GLY A 36 -3.45 -0.58 -4.88
N GLY A 37 -2.90 0.00 -3.82
CA GLY A 37 -1.48 -0.10 -3.50
C GLY A 37 -0.61 1.00 -4.12
N ILE A 38 0.71 0.81 -4.01
CA ILE A 38 1.69 1.78 -4.51
C ILE A 38 1.89 1.57 -6.01
N LYS A 39 1.44 2.53 -6.83
CA LYS A 39 1.64 2.45 -8.28
C LYS A 39 3.13 2.44 -8.62
N ASN A 40 3.53 1.60 -9.57
CA ASN A 40 4.93 1.38 -9.96
C ASN A 40 5.69 2.68 -10.28
N VAL A 41 5.03 3.66 -10.92
CA VAL A 41 5.63 4.98 -11.19
C VAL A 41 5.97 5.74 -9.89
N ARG A 42 5.12 5.67 -8.87
CA ARG A 42 5.39 6.32 -7.57
C ARG A 42 6.60 5.68 -6.88
N ALA A 43 6.71 4.35 -6.90
CA ALA A 43 7.87 3.63 -6.36
C ALA A 43 9.16 4.01 -7.10
N LEU A 44 9.11 4.10 -8.44
CA LEU A 44 10.26 4.48 -9.25
C LEU A 44 10.70 5.94 -9.01
N VAL A 45 9.75 6.86 -8.87
CA VAL A 45 10.02 8.27 -8.52
C VAL A 45 10.69 8.34 -7.15
N LEU A 46 10.15 7.64 -6.14
CA LEU A 46 10.71 7.61 -4.80
C LEU A 46 12.14 7.07 -4.81
N PHE A 47 12.37 5.95 -5.49
CA PHE A 47 13.71 5.34 -5.57
C PHE A 47 14.73 6.29 -6.23
N LYS A 48 14.38 6.91 -7.36
CA LYS A 48 15.26 7.89 -8.03
C LYS A 48 15.51 9.14 -7.17
N PHE A 49 14.48 9.59 -6.45
CA PHE A 49 14.60 10.74 -5.56
C PHE A 49 15.51 10.42 -4.38
N SER A 50 15.35 9.24 -3.75
CA SER A 50 16.22 8.78 -2.67
C SER A 50 17.69 8.67 -3.10
N LEU A 51 17.95 8.14 -4.29
CA LEU A 51 19.32 8.10 -4.85
C LEU A 51 19.89 9.50 -5.09
N ARG A 52 19.05 10.44 -5.57
CA ARG A 52 19.47 11.85 -5.72
C ARG A 52 19.85 12.45 -4.38
N GLU A 53 19.02 12.29 -3.35
CA GLU A 53 19.30 12.85 -2.02
C GLU A 53 20.59 12.27 -1.41
N MET A 54 20.82 10.97 -1.56
CA MET A 54 22.09 10.35 -1.14
C MET A 54 23.29 10.97 -1.86
N LEU A 55 23.18 11.26 -3.15
CA LEU A 55 24.26 11.89 -3.92
C LEU A 55 24.48 13.36 -3.53
N ILE A 56 23.41 14.09 -3.21
CA ILE A 56 23.51 15.49 -2.73
C ILE A 56 24.18 15.54 -1.36
N LEU A 57 23.92 14.57 -0.47
CA LEU A 57 24.60 14.46 0.82
C LEU A 57 26.11 14.25 0.65
N LEU A 58 26.55 13.52 -0.39
CA LEU A 58 27.97 13.33 -0.70
C LEU A 58 28.59 14.53 -1.42
N HIS A 59 27.80 15.21 -2.26
CA HIS A 59 28.24 16.34 -3.06
C HIS A 59 27.22 17.50 -3.00
N PRO A 60 27.26 18.36 -1.95
CA PRO A 60 26.24 19.38 -1.69
C PRO A 60 26.02 20.39 -2.82
N HIS A 61 27.05 20.64 -3.65
CA HIS A 61 26.99 21.58 -4.78
C HIS A 61 26.51 20.95 -6.11
N ALA A 62 26.19 19.65 -6.11
CA ALA A 62 25.76 18.97 -7.33
C ALA A 62 24.28 19.28 -7.62
N VAL A 63 24.01 20.07 -8.66
CA VAL A 63 22.63 20.28 -9.16
C VAL A 63 22.21 19.09 -10.00
N ARG A 64 21.39 18.21 -9.44
CA ARG A 64 20.83 17.03 -10.15
C ARG A 64 19.32 17.09 -10.18
N THR A 65 18.74 17.03 -11.38
CA THR A 65 17.30 16.90 -11.60
C THR A 65 16.91 15.43 -11.76
N VAL A 66 15.86 14.99 -11.07
CA VAL A 66 15.29 13.65 -11.28
C VAL A 66 14.54 13.64 -12.61
N LYS A 67 14.90 12.70 -13.51
CA LYS A 67 14.23 12.53 -14.80
C LYS A 67 13.52 11.17 -14.84
N VAL A 68 12.25 11.17 -15.26
CA VAL A 68 11.49 9.96 -15.61
C VAL A 68 10.95 10.15 -17.03
N ASN A 69 11.22 9.19 -17.91
CA ASN A 69 10.86 9.26 -19.34
C ASN A 69 11.34 10.56 -20.02
N ASN A 70 12.57 10.97 -19.79
CA ASN A 70 13.18 12.21 -20.31
C ASN A 70 12.53 13.53 -19.85
N ARG A 71 11.53 13.49 -18.94
CA ARG A 71 10.92 14.68 -18.33
C ARG A 71 11.48 14.90 -16.93
N SER A 72 11.87 16.12 -16.62
CA SER A 72 12.28 16.49 -15.27
C SER A 72 11.05 16.54 -14.34
N ILE A 73 11.17 15.91 -13.17
CA ILE A 73 10.13 15.92 -12.16
C ILE A 73 10.44 17.05 -11.19
N PRO A 74 9.50 17.99 -10.95
CA PRO A 74 9.67 19.03 -9.96
C PRO A 74 9.68 18.43 -8.54
N ASP A 75 10.44 19.01 -7.63
CA ASP A 75 10.59 18.54 -6.24
C ASP A 75 9.23 18.48 -5.50
N ARG A 76 8.29 19.36 -5.84
CA ARG A 76 6.92 19.35 -5.29
C ARG A 76 6.19 18.05 -5.59
N MET A 77 6.36 17.48 -6.78
CA MET A 77 5.75 16.18 -7.13
C MET A 77 6.38 15.05 -6.33
N ALA A 78 7.70 15.08 -6.13
CA ALA A 78 8.39 14.10 -5.30
C ALA A 78 7.90 14.15 -3.84
N LEU A 79 7.74 15.34 -3.25
CA LEU A 79 7.15 15.51 -1.92
C LEU A 79 5.74 14.95 -1.82
N THR A 80 4.89 15.16 -2.83
CA THR A 80 3.54 14.58 -2.87
C THR A 80 3.58 13.05 -2.88
N VAL A 81 4.50 12.45 -3.63
CA VAL A 81 4.68 10.99 -3.64
C VAL A 81 5.16 10.47 -2.29
N MET A 82 6.12 11.16 -1.65
CA MET A 82 6.59 10.80 -0.31
C MET A 82 5.47 10.87 0.73
N SER A 83 4.68 11.94 0.72
CA SER A 83 3.53 12.09 1.60
C SER A 83 2.49 10.99 1.39
N PHE A 84 2.23 10.60 0.13
CA PHE A 84 1.34 9.48 -0.18
C PHE A 84 1.84 8.16 0.43
N ILE A 85 3.13 7.86 0.25
CA ILE A 85 3.72 6.62 0.75
C ILE A 85 3.72 6.61 2.28
N PHE A 86 4.01 7.75 2.92
CA PHE A 86 3.93 7.88 4.37
C PHE A 86 2.51 7.58 4.89
N ILE A 87 1.49 8.21 4.30
CA ILE A 87 0.10 7.99 4.70
C ILE A 87 -0.33 6.54 4.41
N TYR A 88 0.12 5.96 3.29
CA TYR A 88 -0.16 4.57 2.97
C TYR A 88 0.36 3.62 4.08
N PHE A 89 1.62 3.75 4.48
CA PHE A 89 2.19 2.93 5.54
C PHE A 89 1.52 3.19 6.90
N MET A 90 1.20 4.46 7.22
CA MET A 90 0.44 4.79 8.42
C MET A 90 -0.93 4.12 8.43
N THR A 91 -1.63 4.11 7.32
CA THR A 91 -2.92 3.42 7.19
C THR A 91 -2.75 1.91 7.44
N VAL A 92 -1.74 1.28 6.84
CA VAL A 92 -1.46 -0.15 7.06
C VAL A 92 -1.20 -0.43 8.54
N ILE A 93 -0.36 0.37 9.20
CA ILE A 93 -0.03 0.19 10.61
C ILE A 93 -1.27 0.36 11.48
N VAL A 94 -2.00 1.45 11.34
CA VAL A 94 -3.18 1.76 12.15
C VAL A 94 -4.25 0.66 12.04
N PHE A 95 -4.60 0.26 10.82
CA PHE A 95 -5.62 -0.77 10.62
C PHE A 95 -5.15 -2.16 11.06
N SER A 96 -3.85 -2.47 10.95
CA SER A 96 -3.31 -3.72 11.51
C SER A 96 -3.45 -3.74 13.03
N PHE A 97 -3.14 -2.65 13.72
CA PHE A 97 -3.35 -2.56 15.17
C PHE A 97 -4.84 -2.67 15.55
N LEU A 98 -5.74 -2.04 14.79
CA LEU A 98 -7.19 -2.14 15.03
C LEU A 98 -7.69 -3.58 14.86
N LEU A 99 -7.22 -4.31 13.85
CA LEU A 99 -7.58 -5.72 13.66
C LEU A 99 -7.00 -6.62 14.76
N MET A 100 -5.78 -6.34 15.22
CA MET A 100 -5.18 -7.05 16.35
C MET A 100 -5.96 -6.78 17.65
N ALA A 101 -6.36 -5.54 17.90
CA ALA A 101 -7.22 -5.17 19.04
C ALA A 101 -8.60 -5.85 18.97
N ALA A 102 -9.08 -6.15 17.74
CA ALA A 102 -10.30 -6.92 17.53
C ALA A 102 -10.11 -8.45 17.65
N GLY A 103 -8.89 -8.92 18.01
CA GLY A 103 -8.61 -10.33 18.33
C GLY A 103 -7.99 -11.17 17.21
N LEU A 104 -7.54 -10.55 16.08
CA LEU A 104 -6.76 -11.27 15.08
C LEU A 104 -5.28 -11.39 15.51
N ASP A 105 -4.64 -12.49 15.10
CA ASP A 105 -3.19 -12.64 15.22
C ASP A 105 -2.45 -11.67 14.26
N PHE A 106 -1.22 -11.35 14.60
CA PHE A 106 -0.41 -10.38 13.85
C PHE A 106 -0.28 -10.71 12.36
N LEU A 107 0.01 -11.96 12.02
CA LEU A 107 0.20 -12.37 10.62
C LEU A 107 -1.08 -12.21 9.80
N SER A 108 -2.21 -12.68 10.34
CA SER A 108 -3.52 -12.56 9.68
C SER A 108 -3.96 -11.10 9.58
N ALA A 109 -3.80 -10.29 10.66
CA ALA A 109 -4.17 -8.89 10.66
C ALA A 109 -3.36 -8.07 9.65
N PHE A 110 -2.04 -8.20 9.67
CA PHE A 110 -1.15 -7.47 8.78
C PHE A 110 -1.37 -7.82 7.31
N THR A 111 -1.46 -9.13 7.00
CA THR A 111 -1.66 -9.57 5.61
C THR A 111 -3.08 -9.30 5.12
N ALA A 112 -4.11 -9.34 6.00
CA ALA A 112 -5.46 -8.94 5.65
C ALA A 112 -5.53 -7.46 5.25
N VAL A 113 -4.90 -6.56 6.02
CA VAL A 113 -4.85 -5.13 5.68
C VAL A 113 -4.17 -4.90 4.34
N ILE A 114 -3.02 -5.54 4.10
CA ILE A 114 -2.30 -5.43 2.82
C ILE A 114 -3.18 -5.96 1.68
N ALA A 115 -3.80 -7.12 1.83
CA ALA A 115 -4.69 -7.70 0.82
C ALA A 115 -5.90 -6.80 0.54
N CYS A 116 -6.46 -6.17 1.57
CA CYS A 116 -7.59 -5.25 1.44
C CYS A 116 -7.19 -3.93 0.76
N ILE A 117 -6.08 -3.30 1.15
CA ILE A 117 -5.65 -2.01 0.59
C ILE A 117 -5.19 -2.13 -0.86
N THR A 118 -4.61 -3.28 -1.24
CA THR A 118 -4.25 -3.59 -2.63
C THR A 118 -5.43 -4.09 -3.45
N ASN A 119 -6.56 -4.41 -2.81
CA ASN A 119 -7.72 -5.08 -3.40
C ASN A 119 -7.36 -6.42 -4.07
N ALA A 120 -6.36 -7.12 -3.56
CA ALA A 120 -5.93 -8.44 -4.03
C ALA A 120 -6.83 -9.57 -3.49
N GLY A 121 -7.34 -9.43 -2.27
CA GLY A 121 -8.27 -10.37 -1.62
C GLY A 121 -7.58 -11.35 -0.67
N PRO A 122 -6.85 -12.38 -1.12
CA PRO A 122 -6.29 -13.38 -0.21
C PRO A 122 -5.13 -12.83 0.62
N GLY A 123 -5.14 -13.12 1.93
CA GLY A 123 -4.07 -12.85 2.88
C GLY A 123 -3.27 -14.10 3.24
N LEU A 124 -2.79 -14.17 4.47
CA LEU A 124 -2.16 -15.35 5.08
C LEU A 124 -2.86 -15.68 6.42
N GLY A 125 -2.60 -16.85 6.96
CA GLY A 125 -3.23 -17.30 8.20
C GLY A 125 -4.74 -17.47 8.05
N ALA A 126 -5.52 -16.85 8.94
CA ALA A 126 -6.98 -16.98 8.97
C ALA A 126 -7.70 -16.49 7.69
N VAL A 127 -7.05 -15.62 6.89
CA VAL A 127 -7.55 -15.05 5.63
C VAL A 127 -6.76 -15.55 4.42
N GLY A 128 -6.15 -16.73 4.53
CA GLY A 128 -5.35 -17.36 3.49
C GLY A 128 -6.15 -17.74 2.24
N PRO A 129 -5.48 -18.19 1.16
CA PRO A 129 -6.12 -18.51 -0.11
C PRO A 129 -7.08 -19.70 -0.02
N SER A 130 -6.89 -20.61 0.94
CA SER A 130 -7.80 -21.72 1.24
C SER A 130 -8.89 -21.37 2.26
N HIS A 131 -8.84 -20.19 2.84
CA HIS A 131 -9.80 -19.66 3.81
C HIS A 131 -10.60 -18.50 3.20
N ASN A 132 -11.55 -17.99 3.98
CA ASN A 132 -12.35 -16.82 3.57
C ASN A 132 -12.59 -15.88 4.76
N TYR A 133 -13.07 -14.69 4.47
CA TYR A 133 -13.36 -13.66 5.47
C TYR A 133 -14.65 -13.93 6.28
N ALA A 134 -15.37 -15.04 6.03
CA ALA A 134 -16.63 -15.34 6.72
C ALA A 134 -16.43 -15.60 8.21
N ALA A 135 -15.29 -16.20 8.58
CA ALA A 135 -14.94 -16.49 9.97
C ALA A 135 -14.60 -15.26 10.82
N LEU A 136 -14.39 -14.09 10.21
CA LEU A 136 -14.11 -12.85 10.92
C LEU A 136 -15.36 -12.31 11.62
N SER A 137 -15.16 -11.62 12.74
CA SER A 137 -16.22 -10.87 13.42
C SER A 137 -16.73 -9.71 12.56
N ASP A 138 -17.93 -9.23 12.85
CA ASP A 138 -18.51 -8.12 12.07
C ASP A 138 -17.68 -6.85 12.15
N VAL A 139 -17.07 -6.55 13.30
CA VAL A 139 -16.15 -5.41 13.47
C VAL A 139 -14.94 -5.55 12.55
N GLN A 140 -14.33 -6.74 12.51
CA GLN A 140 -13.19 -7.01 11.63
C GLN A 140 -13.56 -6.87 10.15
N LYS A 141 -14.75 -7.35 9.75
CA LYS A 141 -15.27 -7.19 8.38
C LYS A 141 -15.45 -5.72 8.00
N TRP A 142 -16.02 -4.91 8.90
CA TRP A 142 -16.18 -3.48 8.67
C TRP A 142 -14.84 -2.75 8.55
N LEU A 143 -13.85 -3.08 9.38
CA LEU A 143 -12.49 -2.54 9.26
C LEU A 143 -11.85 -2.91 7.91
N CYS A 144 -11.94 -4.16 7.50
CA CYS A 144 -11.45 -4.60 6.19
C CYS A 144 -12.16 -3.86 5.04
N THR A 145 -13.47 -3.68 5.12
CA THR A 145 -14.25 -2.93 4.12
C THR A 145 -13.79 -1.48 4.02
N ALA A 146 -13.55 -0.82 5.16
CA ALA A 146 -13.01 0.55 5.18
C ALA A 146 -11.64 0.63 4.50
N VAL A 147 -10.76 -0.34 4.76
CA VAL A 147 -9.43 -0.40 4.10
C VAL A 147 -9.55 -0.64 2.59
N MET A 148 -10.47 -1.50 2.15
CA MET A 148 -10.72 -1.73 0.71
C MET A 148 -11.17 -0.45 0.01
N LEU A 149 -12.07 0.32 0.63
CA LEU A 149 -12.52 1.61 0.10
C LEU A 149 -11.37 2.62 0.02
N LEU A 150 -10.56 2.73 1.08
CA LEU A 150 -9.38 3.60 1.10
C LEU A 150 -8.39 3.23 -0.02
N GLY A 151 -8.14 1.94 -0.23
CA GLY A 151 -7.26 1.45 -1.29
C GLY A 151 -7.80 1.75 -2.68
N ARG A 152 -9.12 1.61 -2.89
CA ARG A 152 -9.77 1.77 -4.20
C ARG A 152 -9.92 3.21 -4.63
N LEU A 153 -10.31 4.10 -3.71
CA LEU A 153 -10.62 5.51 -3.99
C LEU A 153 -9.37 6.42 -3.99
N GLU A 154 -8.19 5.87 -3.88
CA GLU A 154 -6.93 6.54 -3.55
C GLU A 154 -7.02 7.27 -2.17
N ILE A 155 -6.15 6.90 -1.26
CA ILE A 155 -6.18 7.34 0.16
C ILE A 155 -6.30 8.87 0.28
N PHE A 156 -5.60 9.64 -0.57
CA PHE A 156 -5.65 11.10 -0.53
C PHE A 156 -7.04 11.67 -0.81
N THR A 157 -7.76 11.12 -1.76
CA THR A 157 -9.11 11.59 -2.12
C THR A 157 -10.06 11.45 -0.95
N VAL A 158 -10.02 10.30 -0.26
CA VAL A 158 -10.86 10.06 0.91
C VAL A 158 -10.46 10.96 2.08
N LEU A 159 -9.16 11.11 2.34
CA LEU A 159 -8.69 11.97 3.44
C LEU A 159 -9.02 13.44 3.22
N ILE A 160 -8.97 13.94 1.99
CA ILE A 160 -9.38 15.31 1.68
C ILE A 160 -10.87 15.50 1.98
N LEU A 161 -11.72 14.54 1.62
CA LEU A 161 -13.17 14.60 1.93
C LEU A 161 -13.43 14.61 3.44
N LEU A 162 -12.62 13.94 4.23
CA LEU A 162 -12.74 13.92 5.70
C LEU A 162 -12.16 15.18 6.36
N THR A 163 -11.41 16.01 5.63
CA THR A 163 -10.81 17.22 6.18
C THR A 163 -11.85 18.35 6.28
N PRO A 164 -12.05 18.95 7.47
CA PRO A 164 -13.03 20.06 7.64
C PRO A 164 -12.78 21.25 6.71
N ALA A 165 -11.52 21.46 6.29
CA ALA A 165 -11.15 22.53 5.36
C ALA A 165 -11.81 22.39 3.97
N TYR A 166 -12.16 21.16 3.54
CA TYR A 166 -12.86 20.92 2.28
C TYR A 166 -14.31 21.45 2.31
N TRP A 167 -14.96 21.37 3.48
CA TRP A 167 -16.36 21.76 3.68
C TRP A 167 -16.53 23.22 4.10
N LYS A 168 -15.46 23.89 4.53
CA LYS A 168 -15.45 25.33 4.84
C LYS A 168 -15.06 26.07 3.56
N LYS A 169 -16.05 26.49 2.79
CA LYS A 169 -15.92 27.59 1.81
C LYS A 169 -16.15 28.91 2.50
#